data_55626d0b8b0788b50f50a6709979855c
#
_entry.id   55626d0b8b0788b50f50a6709979855c
#
_cell.length_a   1.000
_cell.length_b   1.000
_cell.length_c   1.000
_cell.angle_alpha   90.00
_cell.angle_beta   90.00
_cell.angle_gamma   90.00
#
_symmetry.space_group_name_H-M   'P 1'
#
loop_
_entity.id
_entity.type
_entity.pdbx_description
1 polymer ?
#
loop_
_entity_poly.entity_id
_entity_poly.type
_entity_poly.pdbx_seq_one_letter_code
_entity_poly.pdbx_strand_id
1 'polypeptide(L)'
;ERWKGIFLPYLLAVAVYYVYFVSHGYFSFSLRDLAGYMIRGDLSSPFYFVIALAQFVLLVPLFRWLPRRWSPSVLLPISLGITWLSALYCNEILGLLIPGAHFSYNDRLFTTYLVYYVGGCCAGQNYPRFLELLDRNRPLLTTCALIFAGADLFFSWKFFVGGQSVPFLEMIHTLYQLTAIPALYALVVRHPV
;
A
#
# COMPACT_ATOMS: atom_id res chain seq x y z
N GLU A 1 -3.12 -15.46 -17.45
CA GLU A 1 -3.74 -16.20 -16.33
C GLU A 1 -3.78 -15.40 -15.02
N ARG A 2 -2.71 -14.68 -14.64
CA ARG A 2 -2.67 -13.89 -13.39
C ARG A 2 -3.78 -12.82 -13.28
N TRP A 3 -4.13 -12.19 -14.38
CA TRP A 3 -5.20 -11.19 -14.43
C TRP A 3 -6.55 -11.80 -14.04
N LYS A 4 -6.87 -12.98 -14.55
CA LYS A 4 -8.13 -13.68 -14.23
C LYS A 4 -8.23 -14.01 -12.72
N GLY A 5 -7.12 -14.40 -12.11
CA GLY A 5 -7.07 -14.72 -10.67
C GLY A 5 -7.26 -13.52 -9.74
N ILE A 6 -7.04 -12.29 -10.22
CA ILE A 6 -7.20 -11.07 -9.41
C ILE A 6 -8.53 -10.38 -9.76
N PHE A 7 -8.78 -10.14 -11.05
CA PHE A 7 -9.92 -9.34 -11.47
C PHE A 7 -11.25 -10.08 -11.41
N LEU A 8 -11.29 -11.38 -11.69
CA LEU A 8 -12.56 -12.12 -11.67
C LEU A 8 -13.14 -12.19 -10.24
N PRO A 9 -12.39 -12.57 -9.19
CA PRO A 9 -12.89 -12.50 -7.82
C PRO A 9 -13.28 -11.08 -7.39
N TYR A 10 -12.53 -10.07 -7.82
CA TYR A 10 -12.84 -8.67 -7.54
C TYR A 10 -14.18 -8.25 -8.15
N LEU A 11 -14.39 -8.48 -9.45
CA LEU A 11 -15.63 -8.12 -10.14
C LEU A 11 -16.83 -8.84 -9.55
N LEU A 12 -16.69 -10.13 -9.20
CA LEU A 12 -17.73 -10.91 -8.52
C LEU A 12 -18.03 -10.32 -7.14
N ALA A 13 -17.01 -9.99 -6.36
CA ALA A 13 -17.19 -9.37 -5.04
C ALA A 13 -17.91 -8.02 -5.16
N VAL A 14 -17.49 -7.13 -6.06
CA VAL A 14 -18.18 -5.85 -6.30
C VAL A 14 -19.64 -6.07 -6.70
N ALA A 15 -19.93 -7.03 -7.58
CA ALA A 15 -21.30 -7.33 -7.99
C ALA A 15 -22.15 -7.83 -6.82
N VAL A 16 -21.63 -8.73 -5.98
CA VAL A 16 -22.33 -9.25 -4.80
C VAL A 16 -22.60 -8.13 -3.78
N TYR A 17 -21.61 -7.32 -3.47
CA TYR A 17 -21.78 -6.18 -2.56
C TYR A 17 -22.75 -5.14 -3.12
N TYR A 18 -22.72 -4.89 -4.43
CA TYR A 18 -23.64 -3.97 -5.08
C TYR A 18 -25.11 -4.46 -4.96
N VAL A 19 -25.36 -5.73 -5.26
CA VAL A 19 -26.69 -6.35 -5.09
C VAL A 19 -27.14 -6.29 -3.63
N TYR A 20 -26.23 -6.55 -2.69
CA TYR A 20 -26.54 -6.43 -1.26
C TYR A 20 -26.98 -5.01 -0.88
N PHE A 21 -26.25 -3.98 -1.29
CA PHE A 21 -26.59 -2.58 -0.98
C PHE A 21 -27.89 -2.13 -1.64
N VAL A 22 -28.15 -2.53 -2.89
CA VAL A 22 -29.41 -2.25 -3.58
C VAL A 22 -30.58 -2.94 -2.87
N SER A 23 -30.44 -4.21 -2.49
CA SER A 23 -31.51 -4.97 -1.81
C SER A 23 -31.86 -4.41 -0.43
N HIS A 24 -30.94 -3.72 0.24
CA HIS A 24 -31.18 -3.05 1.52
C HIS A 24 -31.59 -1.57 1.37
N GLY A 25 -31.80 -1.10 0.13
CA GLY A 25 -32.30 0.25 -0.12
C GLY A 25 -31.29 1.37 0.07
N TYR A 26 -29.99 1.09 0.15
CA TYR A 26 -28.96 2.13 0.26
C TYR A 26 -28.88 3.02 -1.00
N PHE A 27 -29.14 2.44 -2.17
CA PHE A 27 -29.24 3.18 -3.45
C PHE A 27 -30.07 2.36 -4.48
N SER A 28 -30.54 3.07 -5.52
CA SER A 28 -31.30 2.44 -6.62
C SER A 28 -30.38 1.65 -7.56
N PHE A 29 -30.90 0.63 -8.20
CA PHE A 29 -30.17 -0.17 -9.18
C PHE A 29 -29.83 0.66 -10.43
N SER A 30 -28.55 0.70 -10.79
CA SER A 30 -28.04 1.37 -11.99
C SER A 30 -26.82 0.60 -12.51
N LEU A 31 -26.88 0.13 -13.74
CA LEU A 31 -25.75 -0.54 -14.40
C LEU A 31 -24.55 0.41 -14.62
N ARG A 32 -24.83 1.70 -14.81
CA ARG A 32 -23.80 2.73 -14.95
C ARG A 32 -23.01 2.87 -13.65
N ASP A 33 -23.70 2.91 -12.51
CA ASP A 33 -23.06 3.04 -11.21
C ASP A 33 -22.29 1.78 -10.83
N LEU A 34 -22.86 0.59 -11.12
CA LEU A 34 -22.13 -0.67 -10.97
C LEU A 34 -20.81 -0.68 -11.76
N ALA A 35 -20.85 -0.29 -13.04
CA ALA A 35 -19.64 -0.17 -13.85
C ALA A 35 -18.66 0.87 -13.27
N GLY A 36 -19.17 1.99 -12.78
CA GLY A 36 -18.40 3.01 -12.07
C GLY A 36 -17.68 2.44 -10.84
N TYR A 37 -18.38 1.72 -9.99
CA TYR A 37 -17.82 1.06 -8.80
C TYR A 37 -16.76 0.01 -9.16
N MET A 38 -16.98 -0.77 -10.23
CA MET A 38 -15.99 -1.74 -10.72
C MET A 38 -14.69 -1.09 -11.20
N ILE A 39 -14.78 0.09 -11.80
CA ILE A 39 -13.60 0.81 -12.31
C ILE A 39 -12.88 1.57 -11.19
N ARG A 40 -13.64 2.24 -10.33
CA ARG A 40 -13.07 3.08 -9.26
C ARG A 40 -12.71 2.33 -7.99
N GLY A 41 -13.33 1.17 -7.73
CA GLY A 41 -13.13 0.41 -6.51
C GLY A 41 -13.63 1.12 -5.25
N ASP A 42 -14.69 1.95 -5.36
CA ASP A 42 -15.18 2.81 -4.28
C ASP A 42 -16.48 2.31 -3.61
N LEU A 43 -16.94 1.12 -3.97
CA LEU A 43 -18.12 0.52 -3.35
C LEU A 43 -17.89 0.11 -1.89
N SER A 44 -16.68 -0.32 -1.56
CA SER A 44 -16.27 -0.71 -0.19
C SER A 44 -14.76 -0.51 -0.03
N SER A 45 -14.33 -0.17 1.20
CA SER A 45 -12.94 0.17 1.51
C SER A 45 -11.89 -0.79 0.94
N PRO A 46 -12.02 -2.14 1.02
CA PRO A 46 -10.97 -3.03 0.51
C PRO A 46 -10.79 -3.02 -1.01
N PHE A 47 -11.77 -2.54 -1.77
CA PHE A 47 -11.77 -2.68 -3.23
C PHE A 47 -10.82 -1.71 -3.94
N TYR A 48 -10.51 -0.56 -3.35
CA TYR A 48 -9.57 0.39 -3.92
C TYR A 48 -8.17 -0.19 -4.13
N PHE A 49 -7.76 -1.10 -3.24
CA PHE A 49 -6.43 -1.73 -3.31
C PHE A 49 -6.24 -2.58 -4.57
N VAL A 50 -7.33 -3.18 -5.09
CA VAL A 50 -7.26 -3.97 -6.32
C VAL A 50 -6.87 -3.10 -7.52
N ILE A 51 -7.27 -1.83 -7.52
CA ILE A 51 -6.91 -0.86 -8.56
C ILE A 51 -5.39 -0.54 -8.50
N ALA A 52 -4.85 -0.35 -7.28
CA ALA A 52 -3.42 -0.18 -7.11
C ALA A 52 -2.65 -1.45 -7.51
N LEU A 53 -3.15 -2.64 -7.14
CA LEU A 53 -2.56 -3.93 -7.52
C LEU A 53 -2.54 -4.13 -9.03
N ALA A 54 -3.58 -3.69 -9.75
CA ALA A 54 -3.64 -3.72 -11.20
C ALA A 54 -2.48 -2.94 -11.83
N GLN A 55 -2.19 -1.75 -11.32
CA GLN A 55 -1.09 -0.92 -11.79
C GLN A 55 0.27 -1.62 -11.55
N PHE A 56 0.46 -2.25 -10.38
CA PHE A 56 1.67 -3.03 -10.12
C PHE A 56 1.84 -4.20 -11.09
N VAL A 57 0.75 -4.92 -11.42
CA VAL A 57 0.80 -6.03 -12.39
C VAL A 57 1.20 -5.54 -13.78
N LEU A 58 0.72 -4.38 -14.21
CA LEU A 58 1.14 -3.73 -15.46
C LEU A 58 2.62 -3.35 -15.45
N LEU A 59 3.11 -2.87 -14.31
CA LEU A 59 4.48 -2.40 -14.14
C LEU A 59 5.47 -3.51 -13.73
N VAL A 60 5.05 -4.78 -13.67
CA VAL A 60 5.94 -5.93 -13.35
C VAL A 60 7.25 -5.92 -14.14
N PRO A 61 7.29 -5.67 -15.47
CA PRO A 61 8.55 -5.65 -16.20
C PRO A 61 9.53 -4.60 -15.67
N LEU A 62 9.05 -3.41 -15.32
CA LEU A 62 9.84 -2.33 -14.71
C LEU A 62 10.39 -2.76 -13.35
N PHE A 63 9.54 -3.31 -12.48
CA PHE A 63 9.91 -3.72 -11.14
C PHE A 63 10.81 -4.97 -11.08
N ARG A 64 10.86 -5.77 -12.15
CA ARG A 64 11.86 -6.84 -12.31
C ARG A 64 13.21 -6.30 -12.77
N TRP A 65 13.21 -5.23 -13.55
CA TRP A 65 14.43 -4.60 -14.08
C TRP A 65 15.13 -3.72 -13.04
N LEU A 66 14.38 -2.90 -12.29
CA LEU A 66 14.91 -1.93 -11.32
C LEU A 66 15.91 -2.54 -10.32
N PRO A 67 15.57 -3.59 -9.54
CA PRO A 67 16.48 -4.13 -8.54
C PRO A 67 17.69 -4.88 -9.15
N ARG A 68 17.64 -5.24 -10.45
CA ARG A 68 18.80 -5.80 -11.15
C ARG A 68 19.83 -4.73 -11.53
N ARG A 69 19.39 -3.49 -11.68
CA ARG A 69 20.22 -2.36 -12.13
C ARG A 69 20.71 -1.50 -10.97
N TRP A 70 19.91 -1.40 -9.92
CA TRP A 70 20.16 -0.50 -8.80
C TRP A 70 20.21 -1.28 -7.49
N SER A 71 21.10 -0.87 -6.58
CA SER A 71 21.18 -1.50 -5.26
C SER A 71 19.94 -1.20 -4.40
N PRO A 72 19.54 -2.13 -3.50
CA PRO A 72 18.46 -1.88 -2.54
C PRO A 72 18.67 -0.62 -1.70
N SER A 73 19.94 -0.28 -1.37
CA SER A 73 20.30 0.93 -0.61
C SER A 73 19.96 2.23 -1.31
N VAL A 74 19.79 2.23 -2.63
CA VAL A 74 19.36 3.38 -3.43
C VAL A 74 17.87 3.32 -3.72
N LEU A 75 17.37 2.14 -4.08
CA LEU A 75 15.97 1.96 -4.47
C LEU A 75 15.00 2.17 -3.31
N LEU A 76 15.31 1.68 -2.11
CA LEU A 76 14.40 1.79 -0.97
C LEU A 76 14.21 3.24 -0.51
N PRO A 77 15.26 4.07 -0.32
CA PRO A 77 15.06 5.48 0.02
C PRO A 77 14.32 6.28 -1.06
N ILE A 78 14.61 6.03 -2.34
CA ILE A 78 13.92 6.71 -3.45
C ILE A 78 12.45 6.30 -3.46
N SER A 79 12.13 5.01 -3.36
CA SER A 79 10.75 4.54 -3.33
C SER A 79 9.99 5.04 -2.11
N LEU A 80 10.65 5.15 -0.95
CA LEU A 80 10.07 5.74 0.25
C LEU A 80 9.75 7.22 0.06
N GLY A 81 10.69 7.99 -0.51
CA GLY A 81 10.46 9.40 -0.84
C GLY A 81 9.28 9.60 -1.80
N ILE A 82 9.18 8.78 -2.85
CA ILE A 82 8.04 8.82 -3.79
C ILE A 82 6.74 8.44 -3.08
N THR A 83 6.76 7.43 -2.21
CA THR A 83 5.58 7.03 -1.41
C THR A 83 5.08 8.18 -0.55
N TRP A 84 5.94 8.84 0.20
CA TRP A 84 5.56 9.98 1.04
C TRP A 84 5.12 11.19 0.23
N LEU A 85 5.83 11.53 -0.86
CA LEU A 85 5.42 12.61 -1.76
C LEU A 85 4.04 12.35 -2.36
N SER A 86 3.77 11.11 -2.77
CA SER A 86 2.46 10.72 -3.30
C SER A 86 1.37 10.78 -2.22
N ALA A 87 1.64 10.27 -1.02
CA ALA A 87 0.65 10.23 0.05
C ALA A 87 0.30 11.62 0.60
N LEU A 88 1.30 12.49 0.78
CA LEU A 88 1.13 13.77 1.44
C LEU A 88 0.86 14.94 0.48
N TYR A 89 1.48 14.94 -0.70
CA TYR A 89 1.55 16.11 -1.57
C TYR A 89 1.03 15.88 -2.99
N CYS A 90 0.28 14.80 -3.25
CA CYS A 90 -0.20 14.52 -4.60
C CYS A 90 -1.05 15.65 -5.18
N ASN A 91 -1.98 16.21 -4.39
CA ASN A 91 -2.87 17.28 -4.84
C ASN A 91 -2.15 18.62 -4.97
N GLU A 92 -1.19 18.90 -4.10
CA GLU A 92 -0.35 20.11 -4.19
C GLU A 92 0.52 20.06 -5.46
N ILE A 93 1.15 18.92 -5.73
CA ILE A 93 1.96 18.72 -6.94
C ILE A 93 1.08 18.80 -8.19
N LEU A 94 -0.10 18.17 -8.16
CA LEU A 94 -1.04 18.22 -9.27
C LEU A 94 -1.54 19.64 -9.53
N GLY A 95 -1.86 20.40 -8.47
CA GLY A 95 -2.30 21.79 -8.54
C GLY A 95 -1.23 22.74 -9.11
N LEU A 96 0.07 22.45 -8.85
CA LEU A 96 1.20 23.18 -9.45
C LEU A 96 1.33 22.90 -10.95
N LEU A 97 1.06 21.67 -11.39
CA LEU A 97 1.15 21.26 -12.79
C LEU A 97 -0.07 21.68 -13.61
N ILE A 98 -1.26 21.56 -13.01
CA ILE A 98 -2.56 21.86 -13.64
C ILE A 98 -3.38 22.65 -12.63
N PRO A 99 -3.42 24.01 -12.74
CA PRO A 99 -4.17 24.85 -11.83
C PRO A 99 -5.64 24.45 -11.73
N GLY A 100 -6.13 24.25 -10.50
CA GLY A 100 -7.50 23.83 -10.21
C GLY A 100 -7.76 22.32 -10.32
N ALA A 101 -6.78 21.51 -10.69
CA ALA A 101 -6.92 20.05 -10.69
C ALA A 101 -6.87 19.51 -9.25
N HIS A 102 -7.80 18.59 -8.96
CA HIS A 102 -7.85 17.85 -7.69
C HIS A 102 -8.12 16.39 -7.97
N PHE A 103 -7.32 15.50 -7.36
CA PHE A 103 -7.46 14.06 -7.51
C PHE A 103 -7.87 13.41 -6.19
N SER A 104 -9.11 12.95 -6.12
CA SER A 104 -9.71 12.39 -4.91
C SER A 104 -9.33 10.93 -4.61
N TYR A 105 -8.60 10.27 -5.52
CA TYR A 105 -8.31 8.84 -5.47
C TYR A 105 -6.82 8.53 -5.26
N ASN A 106 -6.19 9.30 -4.39
CA ASN A 106 -4.76 9.19 -4.08
C ASN A 106 -4.38 7.82 -3.52
N ASP A 107 -5.29 7.25 -2.73
CA ASP A 107 -5.22 5.90 -2.14
C ASP A 107 -5.16 4.77 -3.17
N ARG A 108 -5.43 5.05 -4.45
CA ARG A 108 -5.44 4.07 -5.55
C ARG A 108 -4.21 4.14 -6.45
N LEU A 109 -3.32 5.10 -6.19
CA LEU A 109 -2.07 5.21 -6.95
C LEU A 109 -1.06 4.18 -6.45
N PHE A 110 -0.42 3.46 -7.38
CA PHE A 110 0.65 2.54 -7.05
C PHE A 110 1.83 3.23 -6.34
N THR A 111 2.03 4.52 -6.58
CA THR A 111 3.08 5.32 -5.96
C THR A 111 2.94 5.40 -4.44
N THR A 112 1.72 5.41 -3.91
CA THR A 112 1.43 5.40 -2.47
C THR A 112 1.89 4.11 -1.78
N TYR A 113 2.03 3.02 -2.53
CA TYR A 113 2.46 1.71 -2.03
C TYR A 113 3.82 1.27 -2.57
N LEU A 114 4.53 2.17 -3.26
CA LEU A 114 5.73 1.84 -4.04
C LEU A 114 6.83 1.20 -3.19
N VAL A 115 7.10 1.74 -2.00
CA VAL A 115 8.18 1.25 -1.13
C VAL A 115 7.96 -0.21 -0.70
N TYR A 116 6.73 -0.62 -0.45
CA TYR A 116 6.41 -2.00 -0.07
C TYR A 116 6.64 -2.97 -1.23
N TYR A 117 6.22 -2.57 -2.42
CA TYR A 117 6.37 -3.40 -3.62
C TYR A 117 7.84 -3.53 -4.03
N VAL A 118 8.58 -2.42 -4.05
CA VAL A 118 10.03 -2.40 -4.33
C VAL A 118 10.78 -3.19 -3.27
N GLY A 119 10.43 -3.04 -1.99
CA GLY A 119 10.99 -3.82 -0.89
C GLY A 119 10.81 -5.34 -1.10
N GLY A 120 9.60 -5.76 -1.46
CA GLY A 120 9.30 -7.15 -1.81
C GLY A 120 10.10 -7.65 -3.01
N CYS A 121 10.26 -6.83 -4.05
CA CYS A 121 11.07 -7.18 -5.22
C CYS A 121 12.56 -7.32 -4.87
N CYS A 122 13.12 -6.43 -4.05
CA CYS A 122 14.50 -6.50 -3.56
C CYS A 122 14.72 -7.75 -2.70
N ALA A 123 13.80 -8.06 -1.79
CA ALA A 123 13.85 -9.27 -0.95
C ALA A 123 13.79 -10.55 -1.79
N GLY A 124 12.90 -10.59 -2.79
CA GLY A 124 12.72 -11.74 -3.66
C GLY A 124 13.88 -12.02 -4.62
N GLN A 125 14.70 -11.02 -4.96
CA GLN A 125 15.87 -11.21 -5.83
C GLN A 125 16.99 -12.03 -5.20
N ASN A 126 17.23 -11.85 -3.90
CA ASN A 126 18.22 -12.59 -3.14
C ASN A 126 17.62 -13.01 -1.81
N TYR A 127 16.65 -13.89 -1.90
CA TYR A 127 15.86 -14.32 -0.76
C TYR A 127 16.70 -14.95 0.38
N PRO A 128 17.71 -15.82 0.12
CA PRO A 128 18.56 -16.33 1.18
C PRO A 128 19.28 -15.21 1.96
N ARG A 129 19.90 -14.26 1.24
CA ARG A 129 20.56 -13.12 1.87
C ARG A 129 19.58 -12.21 2.64
N PHE A 130 18.38 -12.06 2.15
CA PHE A 130 17.33 -11.35 2.87
C PHE A 130 17.00 -12.02 4.20
N LEU A 131 16.88 -13.35 4.24
CA LEU A 131 16.67 -14.11 5.47
C LEU A 131 17.83 -13.95 6.45
N GLU A 132 19.08 -14.05 5.99
CA GLU A 132 20.28 -13.82 6.82
C GLU A 132 20.29 -12.42 7.44
N LEU A 133 19.92 -11.38 6.65
CA LEU A 133 19.83 -10.01 7.13
C LEU A 133 18.72 -9.83 8.17
N LEU A 134 17.58 -10.48 7.99
CA LEU A 134 16.48 -10.47 8.96
C LEU A 134 16.92 -11.12 10.28
N ASP A 135 17.54 -12.27 10.22
CA ASP A 135 17.98 -13.01 11.40
C ASP A 135 19.05 -12.26 12.19
N ARG A 136 20.06 -11.76 11.48
CA ARG A 136 21.13 -10.93 12.07
C ARG A 136 20.60 -9.65 12.74
N ASN A 137 19.59 -8.99 12.15
CA ASN A 137 19.05 -7.72 12.64
C ASN A 137 17.74 -7.89 13.42
N ARG A 138 17.35 -9.12 13.76
CA ARG A 138 16.08 -9.41 14.44
C ARG A 138 15.81 -8.56 15.67
N PRO A 139 16.75 -8.41 16.64
CA PRO A 139 16.49 -7.58 17.82
C PRO A 139 16.27 -6.12 17.44
N LEU A 140 17.06 -5.57 16.52
CA LEU A 140 16.92 -4.21 16.03
C LEU A 140 15.57 -3.99 15.35
N LEU A 141 15.18 -4.88 14.45
CA LEU A 141 13.88 -4.82 13.75
C LEU A 141 12.71 -4.87 14.73
N THR A 142 12.77 -5.77 15.71
CA THR A 142 11.71 -5.89 16.74
C THR A 142 11.64 -4.63 17.59
N THR A 143 12.78 -4.09 18.02
CA THR A 143 12.82 -2.84 18.82
C THR A 143 12.26 -1.66 18.01
N CYS A 144 12.70 -1.49 16.76
CA CYS A 144 12.17 -0.43 15.88
C CYS A 144 10.66 -0.60 15.65
N ALA A 145 10.19 -1.82 15.40
CA ALA A 145 8.78 -2.10 15.21
C ALA A 145 7.94 -1.72 16.45
N LEU A 146 8.43 -2.02 17.66
CA LEU A 146 7.75 -1.66 18.90
C LEU A 146 7.75 -0.14 19.13
N ILE A 147 8.85 0.55 18.87
CA ILE A 147 8.94 2.00 18.98
C ILE A 147 7.96 2.67 17.99
N PHE A 148 7.99 2.27 16.72
CA PHE A 148 7.08 2.84 15.73
C PHE A 148 5.63 2.44 15.96
N ALA A 149 5.34 1.23 16.47
CA ALA A 149 3.99 0.85 16.88
C ALA A 149 3.46 1.74 18.01
N GLY A 150 4.28 2.03 19.02
CA GLY A 150 3.91 2.94 20.09
C GLY A 150 3.67 4.38 19.60
N ALA A 151 4.54 4.86 18.70
CA ALA A 151 4.38 6.18 18.08
C ALA A 151 3.11 6.24 17.22
N ASP A 152 2.87 5.22 16.39
CA ASP A 152 1.70 5.10 15.52
C ASP A 152 0.40 5.09 16.34
N LEU A 153 0.34 4.29 17.39
CA LEU A 153 -0.80 4.24 18.30
C LEU A 153 -1.06 5.59 18.97
N PHE A 154 0.01 6.25 19.47
CA PHE A 154 -0.10 7.53 20.17
C PHE A 154 -0.59 8.65 19.24
N PHE A 155 -0.02 8.78 18.03
CA PHE A 155 -0.41 9.82 17.09
C PHE A 155 -1.76 9.54 16.42
N SER A 156 -2.10 8.27 16.18
CA SER A 156 -3.43 7.86 15.73
C SER A 156 -4.50 8.19 16.78
N TRP A 157 -4.22 7.92 18.05
CA TRP A 157 -5.12 8.30 19.13
C TRP A 157 -5.34 9.82 19.21
N LYS A 158 -4.27 10.62 19.09
CA LYS A 158 -4.38 12.09 19.01
C LYS A 158 -5.22 12.56 17.84
N PHE A 159 -5.06 11.94 16.67
CA PHE A 159 -5.81 12.30 15.48
C PHE A 159 -7.28 11.88 15.57
N PHE A 160 -7.57 10.60 15.82
CA PHE A 160 -8.93 10.06 15.76
C PHE A 160 -9.77 10.37 16.99
N VAL A 161 -9.18 10.38 18.17
CA VAL A 161 -9.89 10.59 19.46
C VAL A 161 -9.71 12.02 19.93
N GLY A 162 -8.50 12.55 19.84
CA GLY A 162 -8.18 13.91 20.30
C GLY A 162 -8.56 15.01 19.30
N GLY A 163 -8.96 14.67 18.07
CA GLY A 163 -9.32 15.66 17.04
C GLY A 163 -8.17 16.59 16.61
N GLN A 164 -6.92 16.23 16.90
CA GLN A 164 -5.75 17.06 16.62
C GLN A 164 -5.22 16.75 15.21
N SER A 165 -4.79 17.78 14.48
CA SER A 165 -4.12 17.59 13.20
C SER A 165 -2.72 17.01 13.41
N VAL A 166 -2.41 15.90 12.74
CA VAL A 166 -1.09 15.24 12.74
C VAL A 166 -0.63 15.07 11.29
N PRO A 167 -0.01 16.08 10.68
CA PRO A 167 0.28 16.09 9.24
C PRO A 167 1.30 15.04 8.80
N PHE A 168 2.07 14.48 9.74
CA PHE A 168 3.07 13.43 9.49
C PHE A 168 2.59 12.01 9.86
N LEU A 169 1.28 11.81 10.11
CA LEU A 169 0.73 10.53 10.54
C LEU A 169 1.01 9.42 9.52
N GLU A 170 0.82 9.70 8.23
CA GLU A 170 1.11 8.76 7.14
C GLU A 170 2.59 8.33 7.08
N MET A 171 3.50 9.23 7.45
CA MET A 171 4.94 8.88 7.53
C MET A 171 5.18 7.88 8.66
N ILE A 172 4.55 8.07 9.81
CA ILE A 172 4.66 7.16 10.96
C ILE A 172 4.04 5.81 10.63
N HIS A 173 2.85 5.78 10.04
CA HIS A 173 2.22 4.55 9.54
C HIS A 173 3.14 3.78 8.61
N THR A 174 3.77 4.47 7.66
CA THR A 174 4.72 3.86 6.73
C THR A 174 5.93 3.25 7.45
N LEU A 175 6.54 3.99 8.39
CA LEU A 175 7.71 3.52 9.15
C LEU A 175 7.35 2.34 10.05
N TYR A 176 6.19 2.39 10.70
CA TYR A 176 5.67 1.24 11.46
C TYR A 176 5.54 0.00 10.58
N GLN A 177 4.89 0.10 9.44
CA GLN A 177 4.68 -1.02 8.52
C GLN A 177 6.01 -1.57 7.97
N LEU A 178 6.94 -0.69 7.58
CA LEU A 178 8.27 -1.08 7.06
C LEU A 178 9.15 -1.78 8.10
N THR A 179 8.91 -1.57 9.38
CA THR A 179 9.62 -2.26 10.45
C THR A 179 8.86 -3.48 10.97
N ALA A 180 7.55 -3.40 11.07
CA ALA A 180 6.70 -4.49 11.58
C ALA A 180 6.66 -5.69 10.62
N ILE A 181 6.55 -5.47 9.31
CA ILE A 181 6.50 -6.55 8.31
C ILE A 181 7.75 -7.43 8.38
N PRO A 182 8.99 -6.90 8.26
CA PRO A 182 10.19 -7.73 8.37
C PRO A 182 10.41 -8.30 9.78
N ALA A 183 10.01 -7.59 10.84
CA ALA A 183 10.09 -8.12 12.20
C ALA A 183 9.18 -9.34 12.39
N LEU A 184 7.92 -9.26 11.97
CA LEU A 184 6.99 -10.40 12.02
C LEU A 184 7.47 -11.54 11.14
N TYR A 185 7.99 -11.22 9.95
CA TYR A 185 8.53 -12.23 9.05
C TYR A 185 9.71 -12.98 9.69
N ALA A 186 10.63 -12.27 10.35
CA ALA A 186 11.75 -12.86 11.10
C ALA A 186 11.32 -13.72 12.29
N LEU A 187 10.12 -13.48 12.84
CA LEU A 187 9.55 -14.30 13.92
C LEU A 187 8.92 -15.59 13.40
N VAL A 188 8.28 -15.55 12.23
CA VAL A 188 7.50 -16.66 11.66
C VAL A 188 8.42 -17.63 10.89
N VAL A 189 9.33 -17.10 10.09
CA VAL A 189 10.27 -17.91 9.30
C VAL A 189 11.40 -18.38 10.22
N ARG A 190 11.13 -19.43 11.00
CA ARG A 190 12.18 -20.18 11.68
C ARG A 190 12.91 -20.97 10.61
N HIS A 191 14.22 -20.77 10.46
CA HIS A 191 15.03 -21.65 9.64
C HIS A 191 14.83 -23.09 10.14
N PRO A 192 14.49 -24.03 9.26
CA PRO A 192 14.68 -25.43 9.63
C PRO A 192 16.19 -25.62 9.88
N VAL A 193 16.51 -25.96 11.10
CA VAL A 193 17.85 -26.39 11.51
C VAL A 193 18.21 -27.67 10.78
#